data_56ae992ac085cb9f611bdb523741171d
#
_entry.id   56ae992ac085cb9f611bdb523741171d
#
_cell.length_a   1.000
_cell.length_b   1.000
_cell.length_c   1.000
_cell.angle_alpha   90.00
_cell.angle_beta   90.00
_cell.angle_gamma   90.00
#
_symmetry.space_group_name_H-M   'P 1'
#
loop_
_entity.id
_entity.type
_entity.pdbx_description
1 polymer ?
#
loop_
_entity_poly.entity_id
_entity_poly.type
_entity_poly.pdbx_seq_one_letter_code
_entity_poly.pdbx_strand_id
1 'polypeptide(L)'
;MKKNIFTVLLLLCGLSVTAEAQETQKSFKVEVSNTWNKAKADEPVVIKLSEINPQFRVRSAVVMNGSEEIPSQLDDLNGDLRPDELAFVIDLPAK
;
A
#
# COMPACT_ATOMS: atom_id res chain seq x y z
N MET A 1 8.85 20.48 9.77
CA MET A 1 8.28 19.12 9.85
C MET A 1 8.51 18.39 8.55
N LYS A 2 9.18 17.26 8.62
CA LYS A 2 9.41 16.45 7.43
C LYS A 2 8.28 15.42 7.28
N LYS A 3 7.73 15.34 6.09
CA LYS A 3 6.72 14.36 5.74
C LYS A 3 7.29 13.38 4.74
N ASN A 4 7.06 12.11 4.98
CA ASN A 4 7.37 11.09 3.99
C ASN A 4 6.08 10.78 3.21
N ILE A 5 6.19 10.88 1.90
CA ILE A 5 5.06 10.61 1.02
C ILE A 5 5.36 9.33 0.24
N PHE A 6 4.48 8.37 0.38
CA PHE A 6 4.59 7.09 -0.32
C PHE A 6 3.50 6.99 -1.36
N THR A 7 3.86 6.48 -2.52
CA THR A 7 2.88 6.17 -3.55
C THR A 7 2.58 4.68 -3.50
N VAL A 8 1.33 4.34 -3.29
CA VAL A 8 0.88 2.96 -3.29
C VAL A 8 0.21 2.69 -4.62
N LEU A 9 0.75 1.73 -5.36
CA LEU A 9 0.20 1.30 -6.64
C LEU A 9 -0.54 -0.01 -6.43
N LEU A 10 -1.84 0.01 -6.65
CA LEU A 10 -2.68 -1.17 -6.51
C LEU A 10 -2.98 -1.74 -7.89
N LEU A 11 -2.63 -3.01 -8.06
CA LEU A 11 -2.89 -3.73 -9.30
C LEU A 11 -4.12 -4.59 -9.13
N LEU A 12 -5.12 -4.37 -9.98
CA LEU A 12 -6.30 -5.20 -10.06
C LEU A 12 -6.26 -5.98 -11.36
N CYS A 13 -6.14 -7.29 -11.26
CA CYS A 13 -6.35 -8.14 -12.41
C CYS A 13 -7.83 -8.41 -12.56
N GLY A 14 -8.42 -7.92 -13.63
CA GLY A 14 -9.79 -8.27 -13.96
C GLY A 14 -9.89 -9.73 -14.39
N LEU A 15 -10.98 -10.39 -13.99
CA LEU A 15 -11.31 -11.68 -14.56
C LEU A 15 -11.78 -11.44 -15.99
N SER A 16 -10.90 -11.65 -16.93
CA SER A 16 -11.27 -11.61 -18.32
C SER A 16 -11.10 -13.00 -18.91
N VAL A 17 -12.13 -13.46 -19.55
CA VAL A 17 -12.09 -14.73 -20.31
C VAL A 17 -11.52 -14.52 -21.71
N THR A 18 -11.17 -13.32 -22.05
CA THR A 18 -10.61 -13.01 -23.37
C THR A 18 -9.12 -12.77 -23.25
N ALA A 19 -8.39 -12.92 -24.36
CA ALA A 19 -6.97 -12.66 -24.40
C ALA A 19 -6.62 -11.18 -24.21
N GLU A 20 -7.61 -10.31 -24.08
CA GLU A 20 -7.45 -8.89 -23.89
C GLU A 20 -7.64 -8.47 -22.44
N ALA A 21 -7.35 -9.37 -21.50
CA ALA A 21 -7.43 -9.05 -20.08
C ALA A 21 -6.49 -7.88 -19.78
N GLN A 22 -7.07 -6.74 -19.42
CA GLN A 22 -6.31 -5.57 -19.01
C GLN A 22 -6.27 -5.50 -17.50
N GLU A 23 -5.07 -5.29 -16.99
CA GLU A 23 -4.91 -4.99 -15.57
C GLU A 23 -5.34 -3.56 -15.33
N THR A 24 -6.21 -3.36 -14.36
CA THR A 24 -6.58 -2.03 -13.90
C THR A 24 -5.65 -1.65 -12.77
N GLN A 25 -4.99 -0.51 -12.93
CA GLN A 25 -4.10 0.01 -11.91
C GLN A 25 -4.70 1.26 -11.31
N LYS A 26 -4.63 1.36 -9.99
CA LYS A 26 -4.97 2.58 -9.28
C LYS A 26 -3.81 2.93 -8.36
N SER A 27 -3.53 4.21 -8.25
CA SER A 27 -2.50 4.69 -7.35
C SER A 27 -3.06 5.78 -6.45
N PHE A 28 -2.50 5.87 -5.25
CA PHE A 28 -2.83 6.92 -4.31
C PHE A 28 -1.61 7.22 -3.45
N LYS A 29 -1.61 8.38 -2.83
CA LYS A 29 -0.52 8.82 -1.99
C LYS A 29 -0.88 8.61 -0.53
N VAL A 30 0.10 8.12 0.23
CA VAL A 30 -0.01 7.95 1.66
C VAL A 30 1.01 8.87 2.32
N GLU A 31 0.55 9.74 3.21
CA GLU A 31 1.44 10.59 3.99
C GLU A 31 1.62 9.99 5.37
N VAL A 32 2.87 9.81 5.77
CA VAL A 32 3.21 9.33 7.09
C VAL A 32 4.12 10.37 7.74
N SER A 33 3.75 10.82 8.92
CA SER A 33 4.50 11.84 9.65
C SER A 33 5.01 11.29 10.96
N ASN A 34 6.24 11.65 11.30
CA ASN A 34 6.78 11.40 12.63
C ASN A 34 6.61 12.69 13.46
N THR A 35 5.85 12.58 14.54
CA THR A 35 5.62 13.72 15.44
C THR A 35 6.65 13.80 16.56
N TRP A 36 7.55 12.83 16.61
CA TRP A 36 8.61 12.80 17.62
C TRP A 36 9.85 13.53 17.13
N ASN A 37 10.65 13.99 18.09
CA ASN A 37 11.93 14.63 17.79
C ASN A 37 13.07 13.62 17.62
N LYS A 38 12.76 12.34 17.53
CA LYS A 38 13.72 11.26 17.26
C LYS A 38 13.28 10.49 16.04
N ALA A 39 14.24 10.04 15.26
CA ALA A 39 13.95 9.17 14.13
C ALA A 39 13.40 7.82 14.61
N LYS A 40 12.54 7.23 13.80
CA LYS A 40 12.00 5.89 14.04
C LYS A 40 12.43 4.98 12.91
N ALA A 41 13.00 3.83 13.28
CA ALA A 41 13.34 2.79 12.31
C ALA A 41 12.29 1.70 12.32
N ASP A 42 12.04 1.11 11.15
CA ASP A 42 11.13 -0.02 10.98
C ASP A 42 9.73 0.25 11.55
N GLU A 43 9.22 1.43 11.32
CA GLU A 43 7.88 1.78 11.79
C GLU A 43 6.83 1.07 10.93
N PRO A 44 5.96 0.25 11.53
CA PRO A 44 4.96 -0.46 10.76
C PRO A 44 3.83 0.48 10.32
N VAL A 45 3.40 0.28 9.08
CA VAL A 45 2.24 0.97 8.52
C VAL A 45 1.29 -0.09 8.02
N VAL A 46 0.04 -0.02 8.46
CA VAL A 46 -1.02 -0.93 8.05
C VAL A 46 -2.17 -0.11 7.48
N ILE A 47 -2.56 -0.43 6.27
CA ILE A 47 -3.63 0.27 5.58
C ILE A 47 -4.78 -0.71 5.34
N LYS A 48 -5.96 -0.38 5.82
CA LYS A 48 -7.16 -1.15 5.50
C LYS A 48 -7.61 -0.81 4.09
N LEU A 49 -7.64 -1.82 3.24
CA LEU A 49 -7.96 -1.62 1.83
C LEU A 49 -9.40 -1.16 1.62
N SER A 50 -10.31 -1.59 2.50
CA SER A 50 -11.71 -1.17 2.43
C SER A 50 -11.91 0.32 2.68
N GLU A 51 -10.98 0.95 3.40
CA GLU A 51 -11.05 2.39 3.64
C GLU A 51 -10.62 3.21 2.42
N ILE A 52 -9.87 2.60 1.52
CA ILE A 52 -9.43 3.27 0.30
C ILE A 52 -10.54 3.18 -0.76
N ASN A 53 -10.93 1.97 -1.09
CA ASN A 53 -11.99 1.73 -2.07
C ASN A 53 -12.54 0.31 -1.84
N PRO A 54 -13.69 0.19 -1.17
CA PRO A 54 -14.23 -1.14 -0.82
C PRO A 54 -14.65 -1.96 -2.02
N GLN A 55 -14.83 -1.34 -3.19
CA GLN A 55 -15.24 -2.04 -4.40
C GLN A 55 -14.06 -2.46 -5.27
N PHE A 56 -12.87 -1.98 -4.95
CA PHE A 56 -11.69 -2.30 -5.73
C PHE A 56 -11.02 -3.57 -5.17
N ARG A 57 -11.02 -4.60 -5.99
CA ARG A 57 -10.40 -5.87 -5.59
C ARG A 57 -8.90 -5.84 -5.89
N VAL A 58 -8.11 -5.76 -4.83
CA VAL A 58 -6.67 -5.73 -4.94
C VAL A 58 -6.13 -7.14 -5.09
N ARG A 59 -5.25 -7.36 -6.06
CA ARG A 59 -4.53 -8.64 -6.23
C ARG A 59 -3.06 -8.49 -5.87
N SER A 60 -2.49 -7.32 -6.15
CA SER A 60 -1.13 -7.04 -5.79
C SER A 60 -0.98 -5.56 -5.50
N ALA A 61 0.07 -5.19 -4.81
CA ALA A 61 0.36 -3.81 -4.49
C ALA A 61 1.86 -3.57 -4.53
N VAL A 62 2.23 -2.37 -4.95
CA VAL A 62 3.60 -1.90 -4.91
C VAL A 62 3.62 -0.61 -4.11
N VAL A 63 4.51 -0.53 -3.13
CA VAL A 63 4.69 0.66 -2.32
C VAL A 63 5.99 1.33 -2.75
N MET A 64 5.90 2.60 -3.11
CA MET A 64 7.05 3.37 -3.58
C MET A 64 7.31 4.54 -2.66
N ASN A 65 8.57 4.75 -2.34
CA ASN A 65 9.05 5.97 -1.71
C ASN A 65 9.97 6.67 -2.71
N GLY A 66 9.41 7.62 -3.44
CA GLY A 66 10.11 8.19 -4.58
C GLY A 66 10.35 7.12 -5.64
N SER A 67 11.61 6.84 -5.96
CA SER A 67 12.00 5.81 -6.91
C SER A 67 12.33 4.47 -6.26
N GLU A 68 12.25 4.39 -4.94
CA GLU A 68 12.60 3.18 -4.20
C GLU A 68 11.36 2.36 -3.90
N GLU A 69 11.38 1.08 -4.25
CA GLU A 69 10.32 0.17 -3.89
C GLU A 69 10.50 -0.28 -2.43
N ILE A 70 9.43 -0.17 -1.65
CA ILE A 70 9.39 -0.61 -0.26
C ILE A 70 8.73 -1.98 -0.22
N PRO A 71 9.38 -2.99 0.37
CA PRO A 71 8.74 -4.30 0.53
C PRO A 71 7.43 -4.19 1.29
N SER A 72 6.41 -4.87 0.79
CA SER A 72 5.08 -4.84 1.40
C SER A 72 4.44 -6.21 1.31
N GLN A 73 3.38 -6.40 2.07
CA GLN A 73 2.59 -7.62 2.01
C GLN A 73 1.11 -7.30 2.06
N LEU A 74 0.33 -8.14 1.41
CA LEU A 74 -1.12 -8.11 1.46
C LEU A 74 -1.58 -9.23 2.36
N ASP A 75 -2.41 -8.91 3.34
CA ASP A 75 -2.90 -9.87 4.31
C ASP A 75 -4.39 -10.12 4.15
N ASP A 76 -4.76 -11.39 4.08
CA ASP A 76 -6.13 -11.85 4.09
C ASP A 76 -6.46 -12.30 5.52
N LEU A 77 -7.21 -11.47 6.24
CA LEU A 77 -7.46 -11.69 7.66
C LEU A 77 -8.62 -12.64 7.95
N ASN A 78 -9.52 -12.82 6.98
CA ASN A 78 -10.73 -13.62 7.20
C ASN A 78 -10.81 -14.88 6.33
N GLY A 79 -9.79 -15.13 5.51
CA GLY A 79 -9.72 -16.35 4.70
C GLY A 79 -10.62 -16.36 3.47
N ASP A 80 -11.12 -15.19 3.04
CA ASP A 80 -12.01 -15.10 1.87
C ASP A 80 -11.26 -15.00 0.54
N LEU A 81 -9.94 -15.13 0.57
CA LEU A 81 -9.04 -14.99 -0.58
C LEU A 81 -9.00 -13.59 -1.17
N ARG A 82 -9.43 -12.61 -0.42
CA ARG A 82 -9.33 -11.18 -0.78
C ARG A 82 -8.46 -10.48 0.25
N PRO A 83 -7.43 -9.77 -0.15
CA PRO A 83 -6.63 -9.01 0.79
C PRO A 83 -7.47 -7.98 1.53
N ASP A 84 -7.25 -7.88 2.82
CA ASP A 84 -7.93 -6.93 3.70
C ASP A 84 -7.03 -5.76 4.08
N GLU A 85 -5.73 -6.02 4.20
CA GLU A 85 -4.75 -5.04 4.63
C GLU A 85 -3.50 -5.06 3.78
N LEU A 86 -2.90 -3.88 3.62
CA LEU A 86 -1.57 -3.70 3.06
C LEU A 86 -0.65 -3.27 4.20
N ALA A 87 0.43 -3.99 4.41
CA ALA A 87 1.37 -3.72 5.48
C ALA A 87 2.78 -3.53 4.94
N PHE A 88 3.49 -2.57 5.49
CA PHE A 88 4.89 -2.34 5.20
C PHE A 88 5.57 -1.63 6.37
N VAL A 89 6.90 -1.58 6.36
CA VAL A 89 7.66 -0.85 7.38
C VAL A 89 8.47 0.23 6.70
N ILE A 90 8.63 1.34 7.39
CA ILE A 90 9.37 2.50 6.89
C ILE A 90 10.24 3.07 7.99
N ASP A 91 11.27 3.80 7.56
CA ASP A 91 12.08 4.61 8.46
C ASP A 91 11.59 6.05 8.37
N LEU A 92 11.35 6.65 9.51
CA LEU A 92 10.88 8.02 9.59
C LEU A 92 11.97 8.91 10.17
N PRO A 93 12.32 10.00 9.50
CA PRO A 93 13.24 10.97 10.09
C PRO A 93 12.60 11.65 11.28
N ALA A 94 13.42 12.25 12.13
CA ALA A 94 12.94 13.06 13.24
C ALA A 94 12.09 14.23 12.72
N LYS A 95 11.18 14.65 13.57
CA LYS A 95 10.31 15.79 13.29
C LYS A 95 11.10 17.04 12.90
#